data_3ffac29d5683d430129b2ca144311352
#
_entry.id   3ffac29d5683d430129b2ca144311352
#
_cell.length_a   1.000
_cell.length_b   1.000
_cell.length_c   1.000
_cell.angle_alpha   90.00
_cell.angle_beta   90.00
_cell.angle_gamma   90.00
#
_symmetry.space_group_name_H-M   'P 1'
#
loop_
_entity.id
_entity.type
_entity.pdbx_description
1 polymer ?
#
loop_
_entity_poly.entity_id
_entity_poly.type
_entity_poly.pdbx_seq_one_letter_code
_entity_poly.pdbx_strand_id
1 'polypeptide(L)'
;NTLLQVSDVIKTFGEVIALNGVSFNIKSGEVVGLVGSNGAGKTTLLRLMSGVYYPTSGNVTLGDGTPVHKMRGDLGVVPESTGLYSRLTAWENIRYHSRLYGIDDAVAWKRTLKFAQSLDMEENLSRYTKGFSRGMRQKTALLRALAHGPKVLLLDEPTAGLDITSARTVRALVEQIKQEGGTVVYSTHQLFEAQQVCDRIIIIHNGVVKADGSPAKLIEETNSDSLEEAYVSLTQEKARMRFEDIKS
;
A
#
# COMPACT_ATOMS: atom_id res chain seq x y z
N ASN A 1 3.09 8.49 -17.28
CA ASN A 1 2.83 9.73 -16.52
C ASN A 1 2.93 9.45 -15.03
N THR A 2 3.65 10.32 -14.27
CA THR A 2 3.71 10.26 -12.82
C THR A 2 2.35 10.61 -12.24
N LEU A 3 1.82 9.77 -11.34
CA LEU A 3 0.59 10.04 -10.59
C LEU A 3 0.86 10.60 -9.20
N LEU A 4 1.91 10.12 -8.54
CA LEU A 4 2.28 10.55 -7.20
C LEU A 4 3.80 10.67 -7.11
N GLN A 5 4.28 11.70 -6.43
CA GLN A 5 5.70 11.97 -6.24
C GLN A 5 6.02 12.19 -4.78
N VAL A 6 7.03 11.52 -4.29
CA VAL A 6 7.66 11.70 -2.98
C VAL A 6 9.05 12.29 -3.23
N SER A 7 9.35 13.46 -2.65
CA SER A 7 10.59 14.21 -2.90
C SER A 7 11.25 14.61 -1.58
N ASP A 8 12.42 14.05 -1.33
CA ASP A 8 13.30 14.32 -0.19
C ASP A 8 12.58 14.35 1.17
N VAL A 9 11.67 13.39 1.35
CA VAL A 9 10.80 13.34 2.51
C VAL A 9 11.55 12.89 3.75
N ILE A 10 11.52 13.75 4.77
CA ILE A 10 11.91 13.43 6.14
C ILE A 10 10.66 13.45 7.01
N LYS A 11 10.52 12.45 7.89
CA LYS A 11 9.46 12.42 8.90
C LYS A 11 10.03 12.05 10.25
N THR A 12 9.84 12.94 11.22
CA THR A 12 10.24 12.73 12.61
C THR A 12 9.04 12.70 13.54
N PHE A 13 9.14 11.92 14.60
CA PHE A 13 8.22 11.90 15.73
C PHE A 13 9.04 12.10 17.02
N GLY A 14 9.09 13.34 17.52
CA GLY A 14 10.04 13.69 18.57
C GLY A 14 11.48 13.46 18.10
N GLU A 15 12.23 12.65 18.82
CA GLU A 15 13.63 12.31 18.49
C GLU A 15 13.75 11.16 17.47
N VAL A 16 12.66 10.47 17.16
CA VAL A 16 12.67 9.33 16.25
C VAL A 16 12.54 9.79 14.80
N ILE A 17 13.52 9.47 13.97
CA ILE A 17 13.48 9.69 12.53
C ILE A 17 12.87 8.46 11.86
N ALA A 18 11.61 8.56 11.47
CA ALA A 18 10.88 7.47 10.83
C ALA A 18 11.23 7.33 9.34
N LEU A 19 11.44 8.45 8.65
CA LEU A 19 11.89 8.52 7.25
C LEU A 19 12.98 9.58 7.12
N ASN A 20 14.00 9.29 6.32
CA ASN A 20 15.18 10.14 6.18
C ASN A 20 15.60 10.32 4.72
N GLY A 21 15.04 11.32 4.05
CA GLY A 21 15.38 11.67 2.67
C GLY A 21 14.84 10.68 1.63
N VAL A 22 13.58 10.28 1.77
CA VAL A 22 12.94 9.35 0.84
C VAL A 22 12.46 10.06 -0.42
N SER A 23 12.87 9.54 -1.58
CA SER A 23 12.46 10.05 -2.89
C SER A 23 12.13 8.93 -3.86
N PHE A 24 10.96 8.97 -4.47
CA PHE A 24 10.52 8.11 -5.59
C PHE A 24 9.25 8.68 -6.22
N ASN A 25 8.83 8.11 -7.34
CA ASN A 25 7.55 8.42 -7.98
C ASN A 25 6.72 7.15 -8.20
N ILE A 26 5.41 7.31 -8.33
CA ILE A 26 4.47 6.27 -8.74
C ILE A 26 3.92 6.66 -10.11
N LYS A 27 4.00 5.73 -11.06
CA LYS A 27 3.48 5.92 -12.42
C LYS A 27 2.06 5.38 -12.55
N SER A 28 1.32 5.92 -13.51
CA SER A 28 -0.01 5.41 -13.84
C SER A 28 0.07 3.97 -14.35
N GLY A 29 -0.82 3.11 -13.84
CA GLY A 29 -0.99 1.74 -14.29
C GLY A 29 0.05 0.74 -13.76
N GLU A 30 0.87 1.12 -12.75
CA GLU A 30 1.82 0.18 -12.14
C GLU A 30 1.36 -0.29 -10.75
N VAL A 31 1.75 -1.49 -10.37
CA VAL A 31 1.68 -2.00 -9.01
C VAL A 31 3.07 -1.92 -8.39
N VAL A 32 3.23 -1.05 -7.41
CA VAL A 32 4.50 -0.80 -6.71
C VAL A 32 4.47 -1.41 -5.32
N GLY A 33 5.42 -2.29 -5.02
CA GLY A 33 5.63 -2.86 -3.71
C GLY A 33 6.51 -1.97 -2.84
N LEU A 34 6.02 -1.58 -1.66
CA LEU A 34 6.87 -1.04 -0.60
C LEU A 34 7.27 -2.19 0.32
N VAL A 35 8.52 -2.62 0.22
CA VAL A 35 9.01 -3.82 0.92
C VAL A 35 10.01 -3.44 2.00
N GLY A 36 9.84 -4.01 3.19
CA GLY A 36 10.72 -3.79 4.32
C GLY A 36 10.21 -4.51 5.55
N SER A 37 11.08 -4.66 6.54
CA SER A 37 10.73 -5.22 7.85
C SER A 37 9.71 -4.32 8.59
N ASN A 38 9.07 -4.88 9.62
CA ASN A 38 8.24 -4.08 10.52
C ASN A 38 9.08 -2.97 11.16
N GLY A 39 8.57 -1.74 11.15
CA GLY A 39 9.29 -0.57 11.63
C GLY A 39 10.23 0.08 10.60
N ALA A 40 10.30 -0.41 9.36
CA ALA A 40 11.14 0.18 8.31
C ALA A 40 10.67 1.57 7.82
N GLY A 41 9.43 1.97 8.12
CA GLY A 41 8.83 3.23 7.69
C GLY A 41 7.69 3.10 6.66
N LYS A 42 7.29 1.88 6.28
CA LYS A 42 6.26 1.64 5.27
C LYS A 42 4.91 2.30 5.60
N THR A 43 4.38 2.04 6.79
CA THR A 43 3.10 2.63 7.24
C THR A 43 3.17 4.15 7.34
N THR A 44 4.28 4.70 7.85
CA THR A 44 4.51 6.15 7.90
C THR A 44 4.48 6.76 6.51
N LEU A 45 5.15 6.11 5.55
CA LEU A 45 5.19 6.55 4.16
C LEU A 45 3.80 6.51 3.50
N LEU A 46 3.02 5.43 3.70
CA LEU A 46 1.65 5.35 3.20
C LEU A 46 0.75 6.44 3.80
N ARG A 47 0.90 6.77 5.08
CA ARG A 47 0.15 7.86 5.72
C ARG A 47 0.53 9.25 5.19
N LEU A 48 1.77 9.45 4.80
CA LEU A 48 2.21 10.67 4.10
C LEU A 48 1.63 10.71 2.68
N MET A 49 1.69 9.59 1.95
CA MET A 49 1.15 9.50 0.59
C MET A 49 -0.38 9.65 0.56
N SER A 50 -1.08 9.26 1.63
CA SER A 50 -2.53 9.46 1.78
C SER A 50 -2.93 10.86 2.29
N GLY A 51 -1.96 11.72 2.61
CA GLY A 51 -2.21 13.04 3.16
C GLY A 51 -2.75 13.05 4.59
N VAL A 52 -2.67 11.92 5.32
CA VAL A 52 -3.01 11.83 6.76
C VAL A 52 -1.91 12.46 7.61
N TYR A 53 -0.65 12.25 7.21
CA TYR A 53 0.49 12.90 7.83
C TYR A 53 1.06 13.98 6.90
N TYR A 54 1.69 14.99 7.51
CA TYR A 54 2.54 15.94 6.82
C TYR A 54 4.01 15.57 7.02
N PRO A 55 4.87 15.70 6.00
CA PRO A 55 6.30 15.50 6.16
C PRO A 55 6.88 16.58 7.08
N THR A 56 7.97 16.25 7.78
CA THR A 56 8.76 17.23 8.54
C THR A 56 9.54 18.13 7.58
N SER A 57 10.06 17.56 6.49
CA SER A 57 10.59 18.29 5.33
C SER A 57 10.38 17.45 4.05
N GLY A 58 10.60 18.09 2.91
CA GLY A 58 10.29 17.50 1.63
C GLY A 58 8.80 17.59 1.27
N ASN A 59 8.38 16.96 0.19
CA ASN A 59 7.03 17.08 -0.35
C ASN A 59 6.47 15.75 -0.84
N VAL A 60 5.14 15.60 -0.69
CA VAL A 60 4.36 14.55 -1.34
C VAL A 60 3.27 15.20 -2.18
N THR A 61 3.33 15.00 -3.50
CA THR A 61 2.44 15.66 -4.46
C THR A 61 1.85 14.66 -5.44
N LEU A 62 0.74 15.05 -6.06
CA LEU A 62 0.29 14.40 -7.29
C LEU A 62 1.21 14.79 -8.46
N GLY A 63 1.06 14.11 -9.60
CA GLY A 63 1.90 14.32 -10.78
C GLY A 63 1.81 15.72 -11.39
N ASP A 64 0.78 16.49 -11.08
CA ASP A 64 0.60 17.89 -11.45
C ASP A 64 1.21 18.89 -10.44
N GLY A 65 1.87 18.39 -9.39
CA GLY A 65 2.45 19.17 -8.33
C GLY A 65 1.49 19.53 -7.19
N THR A 66 0.21 19.14 -7.26
CA THR A 66 -0.75 19.39 -6.20
C THR A 66 -0.42 18.58 -4.95
N PRO A 67 -0.32 19.21 -3.75
CA PRO A 67 -0.10 18.46 -2.51
C PRO A 67 -1.21 17.43 -2.25
N VAL A 68 -0.84 16.21 -1.87
CA VAL A 68 -1.78 15.07 -1.71
C VAL A 68 -2.90 15.34 -0.70
N HIS A 69 -2.64 16.14 0.34
CA HIS A 69 -3.66 16.47 1.35
C HIS A 69 -4.83 17.30 0.79
N LYS A 70 -4.67 17.94 -0.37
CA LYS A 70 -5.73 18.69 -1.06
C LYS A 70 -6.58 17.82 -1.98
N MET A 71 -6.11 16.62 -2.34
CA MET A 71 -6.74 15.75 -3.34
C MET A 71 -6.96 14.32 -2.83
N ARG A 72 -7.42 14.21 -1.57
CA ARG A 72 -7.65 12.88 -0.95
C ARG A 72 -8.68 12.03 -1.68
N GLY A 73 -9.60 12.62 -2.43
CA GLY A 73 -10.57 11.91 -3.25
C GLY A 73 -9.95 11.09 -4.39
N ASP A 74 -8.73 11.41 -4.80
CA ASP A 74 -7.98 10.65 -5.81
C ASP A 74 -7.30 9.40 -5.22
N LEU A 75 -7.32 9.24 -3.90
CA LEU A 75 -6.62 8.21 -3.17
C LEU A 75 -7.60 7.27 -2.46
N GLY A 76 -7.49 5.97 -2.71
CA GLY A 76 -8.13 4.91 -1.94
C GLY A 76 -7.13 4.35 -0.93
N VAL A 77 -7.53 4.23 0.33
CA VAL A 77 -6.62 3.80 1.39
C VAL A 77 -7.22 2.62 2.15
N VAL A 78 -6.45 1.55 2.27
CA VAL A 78 -6.76 0.42 3.15
C VAL A 78 -5.64 0.34 4.19
N PRO A 79 -5.89 0.83 5.40
CA PRO A 79 -4.93 0.74 6.49
C PRO A 79 -4.86 -0.69 7.04
N GLU A 80 -3.79 -1.02 7.76
CA GLU A 80 -3.62 -2.32 8.42
C GLU A 80 -4.81 -2.64 9.37
N SER A 81 -5.33 -1.64 10.08
CA SER A 81 -6.58 -1.73 10.85
C SER A 81 -7.73 -1.20 10.00
N THR A 82 -8.69 -2.05 9.67
CA THR A 82 -9.77 -1.72 8.73
C THR A 82 -10.71 -0.60 9.18
N GLY A 83 -10.86 -0.39 10.50
CA GLY A 83 -11.68 0.68 11.06
C GLY A 83 -13.14 0.66 10.60
N LEU A 84 -13.73 -0.53 10.46
CA LEU A 84 -15.14 -0.66 10.08
C LEU A 84 -16.06 -0.39 11.29
N TYR A 85 -17.20 0.23 10.99
CA TYR A 85 -18.28 0.41 11.96
C TYR A 85 -19.03 -0.91 12.14
N SER A 86 -18.84 -1.57 13.27
CA SER A 86 -19.34 -2.92 13.53
C SER A 86 -20.86 -3.04 13.54
N ARG A 87 -21.56 -1.93 13.82
CA ARG A 87 -23.04 -1.84 13.85
C ARG A 87 -23.64 -1.49 12.49
N LEU A 88 -22.82 -1.30 11.47
CA LEU A 88 -23.25 -1.08 10.10
C LEU A 88 -23.01 -2.35 9.28
N THR A 89 -23.84 -2.54 8.25
CA THR A 89 -23.59 -3.56 7.22
C THR A 89 -22.34 -3.23 6.41
N ALA A 90 -21.84 -4.19 5.63
CA ALA A 90 -20.73 -3.95 4.72
C ALA A 90 -21.07 -2.81 3.76
N TRP A 91 -22.25 -2.86 3.14
CA TRP A 91 -22.68 -1.80 2.22
C TRP A 91 -22.83 -0.44 2.91
N GLU A 92 -23.39 -0.38 4.11
CA GLU A 92 -23.50 0.89 4.84
C GLU A 92 -22.16 1.51 5.18
N ASN A 93 -21.14 0.70 5.53
CA ASN A 93 -19.76 1.17 5.69
C ASN A 93 -19.21 1.77 4.39
N ILE A 94 -19.41 1.09 3.27
CA ILE A 94 -18.95 1.53 1.93
C ILE A 94 -19.69 2.81 1.51
N ARG A 95 -21.01 2.80 1.61
CA ARG A 95 -21.86 3.94 1.25
C ARG A 95 -21.54 5.19 2.05
N TYR A 96 -21.42 5.06 3.37
CA TYR A 96 -21.06 6.17 4.24
C TYR A 96 -19.74 6.83 3.81
N HIS A 97 -18.72 6.02 3.57
CA HIS A 97 -17.40 6.51 3.14
C HIS A 97 -17.48 7.18 1.76
N SER A 98 -18.19 6.60 0.80
CA SER A 98 -18.35 7.17 -0.55
C SER A 98 -19.07 8.52 -0.53
N ARG A 99 -20.06 8.68 0.33
CA ARG A 99 -20.76 9.96 0.53
C ARG A 99 -19.87 11.07 1.06
N LEU A 100 -18.83 10.75 1.86
CA LEU A 100 -17.85 11.75 2.30
C LEU A 100 -17.04 12.34 1.14
N TYR A 101 -16.95 11.62 0.02
CA TYR A 101 -16.33 12.09 -1.22
C TYR A 101 -17.35 12.66 -2.22
N GLY A 102 -18.61 12.83 -1.81
CA GLY A 102 -19.66 13.36 -2.67
C GLY A 102 -20.12 12.40 -3.79
N ILE A 103 -19.87 11.10 -3.65
CA ILE A 103 -20.23 10.09 -4.64
C ILE A 103 -21.68 9.66 -4.43
N ASP A 104 -22.45 9.65 -5.51
CA ASP A 104 -23.82 9.15 -5.53
C ASP A 104 -23.88 7.65 -5.17
N ASP A 105 -24.90 7.27 -4.40
CA ASP A 105 -25.09 5.90 -3.93
C ASP A 105 -25.17 4.86 -5.07
N ALA A 106 -25.83 5.20 -6.19
CA ALA A 106 -25.96 4.30 -7.32
C ALA A 106 -24.61 4.07 -8.01
N VAL A 107 -23.79 5.10 -8.10
CA VAL A 107 -22.41 5.00 -8.63
C VAL A 107 -21.54 4.17 -7.72
N ALA A 108 -21.57 4.44 -6.41
CA ALA A 108 -20.84 3.68 -5.41
C ALA A 108 -21.27 2.20 -5.39
N TRP A 109 -22.56 1.93 -5.48
CA TRP A 109 -23.12 0.58 -5.53
C TRP A 109 -22.63 -0.20 -6.75
N LYS A 110 -22.70 0.41 -7.94
CA LYS A 110 -22.23 -0.21 -9.18
C LYS A 110 -20.74 -0.59 -9.10
N ARG A 111 -19.90 0.30 -8.57
CA ARG A 111 -18.48 0.02 -8.38
C ARG A 111 -18.25 -1.06 -7.33
N THR A 112 -19.00 -1.05 -6.25
CA THR A 112 -18.95 -2.07 -5.19
C THR A 112 -19.27 -3.44 -5.75
N LEU A 113 -20.38 -3.60 -6.47
CA LEU A 113 -20.78 -4.88 -7.06
C LEU A 113 -19.71 -5.45 -8.01
N LYS A 114 -19.09 -4.61 -8.82
CA LYS A 114 -18.03 -5.02 -9.74
C LYS A 114 -16.89 -5.75 -9.01
N PHE A 115 -16.44 -5.23 -7.88
CA PHE A 115 -15.32 -5.80 -7.14
C PHE A 115 -15.76 -6.82 -6.08
N ALA A 116 -17.00 -6.72 -5.60
CA ALA A 116 -17.56 -7.67 -4.64
C ALA A 116 -17.59 -9.09 -5.21
N GLN A 117 -17.90 -9.23 -6.49
CA GLN A 117 -17.88 -10.49 -7.20
C GLN A 117 -16.47 -11.14 -7.15
N SER A 118 -15.44 -10.37 -7.45
CA SER A 118 -14.04 -10.85 -7.41
C SER A 118 -13.57 -11.21 -6.01
N LEU A 119 -14.22 -10.66 -4.98
CA LEU A 119 -13.89 -10.87 -3.57
C LEU A 119 -14.80 -11.90 -2.88
N ASP A 120 -15.76 -12.52 -3.58
CA ASP A 120 -16.78 -13.40 -3.00
C ASP A 120 -17.54 -12.71 -1.84
N MET A 121 -17.94 -11.45 -2.03
CA MET A 121 -18.58 -10.63 -0.99
C MET A 121 -20.00 -10.20 -1.32
N GLU A 122 -20.54 -10.52 -2.49
CA GLU A 122 -21.85 -10.05 -2.95
C GLU A 122 -22.97 -10.37 -1.95
N GLU A 123 -23.03 -11.61 -1.49
CA GLU A 123 -24.07 -12.05 -0.53
C GLU A 123 -23.86 -11.49 0.90
N ASN A 124 -22.68 -10.95 1.17
CA ASN A 124 -22.30 -10.41 2.48
C ASN A 124 -22.50 -8.89 2.59
N LEU A 125 -22.81 -8.20 1.49
CA LEU A 125 -22.95 -6.74 1.49
C LEU A 125 -24.06 -6.23 2.44
N SER A 126 -25.13 -7.00 2.63
CA SER A 126 -26.24 -6.67 3.52
C SER A 126 -26.04 -7.13 4.97
N ARG A 127 -24.95 -7.82 5.29
CA ARG A 127 -24.68 -8.34 6.64
C ARG A 127 -23.93 -7.32 7.49
N TYR A 128 -24.22 -7.30 8.79
CA TYR A 128 -23.49 -6.50 9.77
C TYR A 128 -22.04 -6.96 9.91
N THR A 129 -21.10 -6.00 9.93
CA THR A 129 -19.67 -6.31 9.97
C THR A 129 -19.18 -6.84 11.32
N LYS A 130 -19.98 -6.72 12.38
CA LYS A 130 -19.66 -7.24 13.72
C LYS A 130 -19.31 -8.73 13.71
N GLY A 131 -19.96 -9.53 12.87
CA GLY A 131 -19.75 -10.98 12.76
C GLY A 131 -18.73 -11.39 11.69
N PHE A 132 -18.04 -10.46 11.08
CA PHE A 132 -17.12 -10.75 10.00
C PHE A 132 -15.78 -11.33 10.48
N SER A 133 -15.26 -12.31 9.74
CA SER A 133 -13.89 -12.77 9.87
C SER A 133 -12.91 -11.63 9.52
N ARG A 134 -11.63 -11.81 9.84
CA ARG A 134 -10.58 -10.87 9.45
C ARG A 134 -10.53 -10.67 7.93
N GLY A 135 -10.61 -11.77 7.17
CA GLY A 135 -10.67 -11.73 5.70
C GLY A 135 -11.87 -10.97 5.16
N MET A 136 -13.06 -11.18 5.71
CA MET A 136 -14.28 -10.46 5.31
C MET A 136 -14.17 -8.96 5.63
N ARG A 137 -13.59 -8.58 6.76
CA ARG A 137 -13.34 -7.18 7.12
C ARG A 137 -12.36 -6.53 6.14
N GLN A 138 -11.29 -7.23 5.79
CA GLN A 138 -10.30 -6.75 4.83
C GLN A 138 -10.91 -6.55 3.45
N LYS A 139 -11.70 -7.50 2.96
CA LYS A 139 -12.43 -7.40 1.70
C LYS A 139 -13.41 -6.22 1.70
N THR A 140 -14.12 -5.99 2.80
CA THR A 140 -15.02 -4.84 2.96
C THR A 140 -14.24 -3.51 2.92
N ALA A 141 -13.08 -3.44 3.57
CA ALA A 141 -12.23 -2.26 3.54
C ALA A 141 -11.68 -1.96 2.13
N LEU A 142 -11.35 -3.00 1.35
CA LEU A 142 -10.97 -2.86 -0.07
C LEU A 142 -12.12 -2.30 -0.90
N LEU A 143 -13.32 -2.85 -0.75
CA LEU A 143 -14.52 -2.34 -1.44
C LEU A 143 -14.80 -0.87 -1.09
N ARG A 144 -14.68 -0.52 0.20
CA ARG A 144 -14.82 0.86 0.68
C ARG A 144 -13.81 1.81 0.03
N ALA A 145 -12.56 1.38 -0.10
CA ALA A 145 -11.50 2.18 -0.70
C ALA A 145 -11.67 2.35 -2.22
N LEU A 146 -12.34 1.42 -2.89
CA LEU A 146 -12.56 1.44 -4.34
C LEU A 146 -13.85 2.15 -4.77
N ALA A 147 -14.85 2.23 -3.88
CA ALA A 147 -16.20 2.68 -4.24
C ALA A 147 -16.26 4.14 -4.70
N HIS A 148 -15.39 5.01 -4.19
CA HIS A 148 -15.36 6.41 -4.66
C HIS A 148 -14.55 6.60 -5.96
N GLY A 149 -13.87 5.55 -6.47
CA GLY A 149 -13.17 5.59 -7.76
C GLY A 149 -11.82 6.30 -7.72
N PRO A 150 -10.92 5.92 -6.80
CA PRO A 150 -9.61 6.54 -6.66
C PRO A 150 -8.73 6.32 -7.90
N LYS A 151 -7.76 7.21 -8.12
CA LYS A 151 -6.71 7.05 -9.14
C LYS A 151 -5.58 6.16 -8.66
N VAL A 152 -5.31 6.16 -7.35
CA VAL A 152 -4.26 5.36 -6.71
C VAL A 152 -4.86 4.66 -5.48
N LEU A 153 -4.61 3.37 -5.37
CA LEU A 153 -4.98 2.56 -4.21
C LEU A 153 -3.74 2.32 -3.34
N LEU A 154 -3.80 2.72 -2.09
CA LEU A 154 -2.73 2.53 -1.09
C LEU A 154 -3.14 1.42 -0.12
N LEU A 155 -2.40 0.32 -0.11
CA LEU A 155 -2.69 -0.88 0.68
C LEU A 155 -1.59 -1.11 1.72
N ASP A 156 -1.94 -1.05 2.99
CA ASP A 156 -1.00 -1.32 4.09
C ASP A 156 -1.14 -2.76 4.58
N GLU A 157 -0.16 -3.61 4.23
CA GLU A 157 -0.10 -5.04 4.60
C GLU A 157 -1.44 -5.77 4.31
N PRO A 158 -2.00 -5.71 3.08
CA PRO A 158 -3.39 -6.07 2.83
C PRO A 158 -3.72 -7.56 3.03
N THR A 159 -2.73 -8.43 3.09
CA THR A 159 -2.90 -9.88 3.31
C THR A 159 -2.41 -10.35 4.67
N ALA A 160 -1.86 -9.46 5.49
CA ALA A 160 -1.31 -9.83 6.79
C ALA A 160 -2.35 -10.49 7.71
N GLY A 161 -2.02 -11.69 8.19
CA GLY A 161 -2.88 -12.47 9.09
C GLY A 161 -4.17 -13.00 8.47
N LEU A 162 -4.29 -12.99 7.13
CA LEU A 162 -5.36 -13.67 6.43
C LEU A 162 -5.00 -15.15 6.21
N ASP A 163 -6.05 -15.98 6.12
CA ASP A 163 -5.89 -17.34 5.61
C ASP A 163 -5.48 -17.33 4.13
N ILE A 164 -4.97 -18.46 3.66
CA ILE A 164 -4.43 -18.62 2.30
C ILE A 164 -5.48 -18.24 1.23
N THR A 165 -6.72 -18.65 1.42
CA THR A 165 -7.80 -18.41 0.44
C THR A 165 -8.13 -16.92 0.38
N SER A 166 -8.31 -16.26 1.52
CA SER A 166 -8.57 -14.82 1.59
C SER A 166 -7.41 -14.00 1.03
N ALA A 167 -6.16 -14.35 1.36
CA ALA A 167 -4.98 -13.69 0.82
C ALA A 167 -4.89 -13.82 -0.71
N ARG A 168 -5.17 -15.01 -1.24
CA ARG A 168 -5.21 -15.26 -2.69
C ARG A 168 -6.28 -14.41 -3.38
N THR A 169 -7.45 -14.29 -2.78
CA THR A 169 -8.55 -13.47 -3.34
C THR A 169 -8.17 -11.98 -3.37
N VAL A 170 -7.50 -11.48 -2.33
CA VAL A 170 -7.00 -10.09 -2.30
C VAL A 170 -5.95 -9.86 -3.39
N ARG A 171 -4.99 -10.78 -3.57
CA ARG A 171 -4.00 -10.66 -4.65
C ARG A 171 -4.64 -10.69 -6.04
N ALA A 172 -5.65 -11.55 -6.24
CA ALA A 172 -6.40 -11.60 -7.51
C ALA A 172 -7.12 -10.28 -7.81
N LEU A 173 -7.66 -9.62 -6.79
CA LEU A 173 -8.24 -8.28 -6.94
C LEU A 173 -7.20 -7.24 -7.40
N VAL A 174 -6.01 -7.25 -6.80
CA VAL A 174 -4.93 -6.33 -7.19
C VAL A 174 -4.52 -6.56 -8.64
N GLU A 175 -4.42 -7.82 -9.06
CA GLU A 175 -4.13 -8.18 -10.45
C GLU A 175 -5.24 -7.70 -11.40
N GLN A 176 -6.50 -7.84 -11.03
CA GLN A 176 -7.63 -7.31 -11.80
C GLN A 176 -7.54 -5.78 -11.96
N ILE A 177 -7.26 -5.05 -10.87
CA ILE A 177 -7.11 -3.59 -10.89
C ILE A 177 -5.98 -3.19 -11.84
N LYS A 178 -4.84 -3.90 -11.79
CA LYS A 178 -3.71 -3.70 -12.68
C LYS A 178 -4.09 -3.91 -14.15
N GLN A 179 -4.77 -5.00 -14.49
CA GLN A 179 -5.23 -5.31 -15.85
C GLN A 179 -6.18 -4.25 -16.39
N GLU A 180 -6.94 -3.58 -15.53
CA GLU A 180 -7.81 -2.46 -15.87
C GLU A 180 -7.04 -1.11 -15.95
N GLY A 181 -5.74 -1.11 -15.81
CA GLY A 181 -4.89 0.09 -15.86
C GLY A 181 -4.87 0.89 -14.55
N GLY A 182 -5.35 0.31 -13.45
CA GLY A 182 -5.31 0.92 -12.12
C GLY A 182 -3.90 0.97 -11.54
N THR A 183 -3.69 1.85 -10.57
CA THR A 183 -2.41 2.06 -9.90
C THR A 183 -2.52 1.65 -8.44
N VAL A 184 -1.59 0.83 -7.98
CA VAL A 184 -1.60 0.32 -6.60
C VAL A 184 -0.23 0.48 -5.96
N VAL A 185 -0.21 0.96 -4.72
CA VAL A 185 0.95 0.88 -3.83
C VAL A 185 0.64 -0.17 -2.77
N TYR A 186 1.46 -1.21 -2.73
CA TYR A 186 1.25 -2.41 -1.95
C TYR A 186 2.37 -2.57 -0.93
N SER A 187 2.11 -2.29 0.35
CA SER A 187 3.14 -2.54 1.37
C SER A 187 3.10 -3.98 1.85
N THR A 188 4.26 -4.56 2.03
CA THR A 188 4.41 -5.91 2.61
C THR A 188 5.81 -6.11 3.19
N HIS A 189 5.93 -7.00 4.18
CA HIS A 189 7.21 -7.50 4.65
C HIS A 189 7.56 -8.86 4.03
N GLN A 190 6.70 -9.39 3.15
CA GLN A 190 6.86 -10.69 2.50
C GLN A 190 7.35 -10.52 1.06
N LEU A 191 8.63 -10.83 0.82
CA LEU A 191 9.27 -10.70 -0.49
C LEU A 191 8.61 -11.56 -1.56
N PHE A 192 8.21 -12.78 -1.21
CA PHE A 192 7.53 -13.70 -2.13
C PHE A 192 6.21 -13.08 -2.65
N GLU A 193 5.44 -12.45 -1.79
CA GLU A 193 4.21 -11.78 -2.16
C GLU A 193 4.46 -10.58 -3.09
N ALA A 194 5.42 -9.73 -2.73
CA ALA A 194 5.81 -8.59 -3.55
C ALA A 194 6.26 -9.03 -4.95
N GLN A 195 7.02 -10.11 -5.06
CA GLN A 195 7.48 -10.66 -6.34
C GLN A 195 6.32 -11.16 -7.21
N GLN A 196 5.26 -11.69 -6.60
CA GLN A 196 4.08 -12.18 -7.33
C GLN A 196 3.16 -11.06 -7.83
N VAL A 197 3.02 -9.98 -7.06
CA VAL A 197 1.97 -8.98 -7.27
C VAL A 197 2.50 -7.71 -7.91
N CYS A 198 3.76 -7.33 -7.62
CA CYS A 198 4.28 -6.02 -7.97
C CYS A 198 5.14 -6.02 -9.24
N ASP A 199 4.97 -4.99 -10.08
CA ASP A 199 5.83 -4.74 -11.25
C ASP A 199 7.19 -4.19 -10.85
N ARG A 200 7.19 -3.41 -9.76
CA ARG A 200 8.33 -2.68 -9.24
C ARG A 200 8.33 -2.75 -7.72
N ILE A 201 9.50 -2.87 -7.15
CA ILE A 201 9.69 -2.97 -5.70
C ILE A 201 10.60 -1.84 -5.25
N ILE A 202 10.17 -1.15 -4.20
CA ILE A 202 10.97 -0.16 -3.47
C ILE A 202 11.29 -0.78 -2.11
N ILE A 203 12.58 -1.06 -1.88
CA ILE A 203 13.05 -1.61 -0.60
C ILE A 203 13.33 -0.46 0.35
N ILE A 204 12.65 -0.48 1.50
CA ILE A 204 12.81 0.49 2.57
C ILE A 204 13.42 -0.21 3.78
N HIS A 205 14.48 0.38 4.32
CA HIS A 205 15.15 -0.11 5.52
C HIS A 205 15.58 1.07 6.39
N ASN A 206 15.21 1.07 7.67
CA ASN A 206 15.52 2.14 8.62
C ASN A 206 15.17 3.55 8.08
N GLY A 207 13.99 3.68 7.47
CA GLY A 207 13.50 4.96 6.95
C GLY A 207 14.17 5.47 5.67
N VAL A 208 14.97 4.65 5.00
CA VAL A 208 15.69 5.01 3.76
C VAL A 208 15.33 4.06 2.64
N VAL A 209 15.25 4.55 1.42
CA VAL A 209 15.15 3.71 0.22
C VAL A 209 16.51 3.09 -0.07
N LYS A 210 16.58 1.77 -0.11
CA LYS A 210 17.78 1.00 -0.41
C LYS A 210 17.88 0.59 -1.86
N ALA A 211 16.75 0.32 -2.49
CA ALA A 211 16.67 -0.06 -3.89
C ALA A 211 15.29 0.28 -4.47
N ASP A 212 15.24 0.43 -5.78
CA ASP A 212 14.04 0.77 -6.53
C ASP A 212 14.14 0.18 -7.95
N GLY A 213 13.37 -0.85 -8.23
CA GLY A 213 13.39 -1.53 -9.52
C GLY A 213 12.45 -2.72 -9.62
N SER A 214 12.40 -3.35 -10.79
CA SER A 214 11.70 -4.63 -10.93
C SER A 214 12.43 -5.72 -10.13
N PRO A 215 11.75 -6.79 -9.70
CA PRO A 215 12.40 -7.91 -9.02
C PRO A 215 13.64 -8.43 -9.75
N ALA A 216 13.53 -8.61 -11.07
CA ALA A 216 14.64 -9.08 -11.89
C ALA A 216 15.84 -8.11 -11.89
N LYS A 217 15.57 -6.82 -12.01
CA LYS A 217 16.60 -5.77 -11.97
C LYS A 217 17.34 -5.74 -10.63
N LEU A 218 16.61 -5.87 -9.51
CA LEU A 218 17.21 -5.88 -8.18
C LEU A 218 18.11 -7.10 -7.96
N ILE A 219 17.71 -8.26 -8.46
CA ILE A 219 18.52 -9.49 -8.44
C ILE A 219 19.81 -9.30 -9.25
N GLU A 220 19.69 -8.75 -10.45
CA GLU A 220 20.84 -8.47 -11.34
C GLU A 220 21.82 -7.46 -10.73
N GLU A 221 21.32 -6.31 -10.27
CA GLU A 221 22.15 -5.23 -9.71
C GLU A 221 22.91 -5.64 -8.43
N THR A 222 22.37 -6.57 -7.66
CA THR A 222 23.02 -7.10 -6.46
C THR A 222 23.84 -8.36 -6.70
N ASN A 223 23.85 -8.85 -7.94
CA ASN A 223 24.48 -10.12 -8.33
C ASN A 223 24.07 -11.28 -7.41
N SER A 224 22.77 -11.36 -7.13
CA SER A 224 22.15 -12.35 -6.23
C SER A 224 21.41 -13.44 -7.02
N ASP A 225 21.21 -14.61 -6.42
CA ASP A 225 20.46 -15.70 -7.04
C ASP A 225 18.94 -15.58 -6.84
N SER A 226 18.52 -14.73 -5.90
CA SER A 226 17.11 -14.51 -5.56
C SER A 226 16.84 -13.10 -5.03
N LEU A 227 15.56 -12.70 -5.03
CA LEU A 227 15.16 -11.43 -4.43
C LEU A 227 15.42 -11.40 -2.91
N GLU A 228 15.34 -12.56 -2.24
CA GLU A 228 15.65 -12.66 -0.81
C GLU A 228 17.12 -12.35 -0.53
N GLU A 229 18.03 -12.92 -1.31
CA GLU A 229 19.47 -12.62 -1.20
C GLU A 229 19.76 -11.16 -1.55
N ALA A 230 19.13 -10.62 -2.58
CA ALA A 230 19.23 -9.21 -2.93
C ALA A 230 18.79 -8.31 -1.76
N TYR A 231 17.67 -8.63 -1.13
CA TYR A 231 17.18 -7.91 0.05
C TYR A 231 18.17 -7.97 1.23
N VAL A 232 18.69 -9.15 1.53
CA VAL A 232 19.71 -9.34 2.61
C VAL A 232 20.97 -8.53 2.31
N SER A 233 21.47 -8.60 1.08
CA SER A 233 22.64 -7.82 0.64
C SER A 233 22.43 -6.31 0.85
N LEU A 234 21.27 -5.79 0.44
CA LEU A 234 20.96 -4.36 0.53
C LEU A 234 20.70 -3.85 1.96
N THR A 235 20.28 -4.73 2.86
CA THR A 235 19.88 -4.33 4.23
C THR A 235 20.91 -4.67 5.30
N GLN A 236 21.80 -5.65 5.07
CA GLN A 236 22.78 -6.13 6.05
C GLN A 236 24.22 -5.65 5.80
N GLU A 237 24.53 -4.96 4.70
CA GLU A 237 25.88 -4.48 4.40
C GLU A 237 26.53 -3.70 5.55
N LYS A 238 25.76 -2.86 6.25
CA LYS A 238 26.28 -2.11 7.41
C LYS A 238 26.60 -2.96 8.65
N ALA A 239 25.98 -4.13 8.79
CA ALA A 239 26.28 -5.02 9.92
C ALA A 239 27.63 -5.73 9.73
N ARG A 240 28.01 -6.08 8.51
CA ARG A 240 29.33 -6.63 8.19
C ARG A 240 30.45 -5.62 8.41
N MET A 241 30.30 -4.38 7.95
CA MET A 241 31.32 -3.32 8.17
C MET A 241 31.56 -3.02 9.66
N ARG A 242 30.53 -3.01 10.50
CA ARG A 242 30.71 -2.79 11.95
C ARG A 242 31.43 -3.94 12.68
N PHE A 243 31.37 -5.16 12.17
CA PHE A 243 32.07 -6.30 12.75
C PHE A 243 33.57 -6.33 12.35
N GLU A 244 33.93 -5.82 11.19
CA GLU A 244 35.31 -5.70 10.74
C GLU A 244 36.04 -4.52 11.36
N ASP A 245 35.33 -3.39 11.58
CA ASP A 245 35.85 -2.19 12.27
C ASP A 245 36.13 -2.40 13.76
N ILE A 246 35.56 -3.44 14.39
CA ILE A 246 35.80 -3.78 15.80
C ILE A 246 37.04 -4.69 15.95
N LYS A 247 37.61 -5.23 14.84
CA LYS A 247 38.77 -6.10 14.85
C LYS A 247 40.08 -5.38 14.49
N SER A 248 40.03 -4.09 14.21
CA SER A 248 41.19 -3.22 14.03
C SER A 248 41.39 -2.32 15.25
#